data_898c002c6189b64ec7fdcf9a8150befc
#
_entry.id   898c002c6189b64ec7fdcf9a8150befc
#
_cell.length_a   1.000
_cell.length_b   1.000
_cell.length_c   1.000
_cell.angle_alpha   90.00
_cell.angle_beta   90.00
_cell.angle_gamma   90.00
#
_symmetry.space_group_name_H-M   'P 1'
#
loop_
_entity.id
_entity.type
_entity.pdbx_description
1 polymer ?
#
loop_
_entity_poly.entity_id
_entity_poly.type
_entity_poly.pdbx_seq_one_letter_code
_entity_poly.pdbx_strand_id
1 'polypeptide(L)'
;LLNALALATPAEKIIRGKKNFGALLKYCSEKDATLALVYEKFGNPAGLRVFEPHSQEYLCPFNGADVARGIRTLLRKAKVGRVVVSNRQPSTEDAQILKRFFTSLPVEPSGQLIAYIDTQQKEDREIVSLSVKGVECVNFYFRIKPKR
;
A
#
# COMPACT_ATOMS: atom_id res chain seq x y z
N LEU A 1 0.44 10.04 1.37
CA LEU A 1 0.22 8.59 1.26
C LEU A 1 1.53 7.79 1.24
N LEU A 2 2.49 8.20 0.42
CA LEU A 2 3.74 7.47 0.30
C LEU A 2 4.51 7.41 1.63
N ASN A 3 4.59 8.52 2.35
CA ASN A 3 5.22 8.56 3.67
C ASN A 3 4.52 7.62 4.66
N ALA A 4 3.20 7.60 4.64
CA ALA A 4 2.41 6.74 5.52
C ALA A 4 2.65 5.26 5.21
N LEU A 5 2.71 4.89 3.94
CA LEU A 5 2.99 3.52 3.55
C LEU A 5 4.40 3.09 3.98
N ALA A 6 5.38 3.98 3.85
CA ALA A 6 6.75 3.67 4.29
C ALA A 6 6.86 3.51 5.81
N LEU A 7 6.04 4.23 6.59
CA LEU A 7 6.01 4.11 8.05
C LEU A 7 5.23 2.88 8.53
N ALA A 8 4.13 2.56 7.87
CA ALA A 8 3.19 1.52 8.32
C ALA A 8 3.42 0.15 7.67
N THR A 9 4.46 0.00 6.85
CA THR A 9 4.81 -1.27 6.21
C THR A 9 6.32 -1.48 6.25
N PRO A 10 6.83 -2.68 5.92
CA PRO A 10 8.27 -2.90 5.78
C PRO A 10 8.90 -2.24 4.55
N ALA A 11 8.10 -1.59 3.71
CA ALA A 11 8.60 -0.96 2.48
C ALA A 11 9.52 0.22 2.79
N GLU A 12 10.53 0.40 1.95
CA GLU A 12 11.46 1.51 2.04
C GLU A 12 11.03 2.62 1.07
N LYS A 13 11.04 3.86 1.54
CA LYS A 13 10.80 5.01 0.68
C LYS A 13 12.09 5.43 -0.01
N ILE A 14 12.05 5.52 -1.33
CA ILE A 14 13.17 6.01 -2.13
C ILE A 14 12.79 7.37 -2.69
N ILE A 15 13.67 8.36 -2.50
CA ILE A 15 13.52 9.67 -3.11
C ILE A 15 14.14 9.60 -4.51
N ARG A 16 13.31 9.80 -5.52
CA ARG A 16 13.73 9.69 -6.92
C ARG A 16 14.84 10.69 -7.28
N GLY A 17 14.71 11.94 -6.82
CA GLY A 17 15.68 12.99 -7.14
C GLY A 17 15.84 13.15 -8.65
N LYS A 18 17.11 13.18 -9.11
CA LYS A 18 17.44 13.30 -10.54
C LYS A 18 17.51 11.95 -11.28
N LYS A 19 17.27 10.83 -10.60
CA LYS A 19 17.30 9.51 -11.24
C LYS A 19 16.10 9.35 -12.17
N ASN A 20 16.34 8.84 -13.38
CA ASN A 20 15.24 8.54 -14.28
C ASN A 20 14.57 7.22 -13.89
N PHE A 21 13.40 6.97 -14.46
CA PHE A 21 12.60 5.79 -14.15
C PHE A 21 13.33 4.48 -14.49
N GLY A 22 14.06 4.45 -15.62
CA GLY A 22 14.82 3.27 -16.00
C GLY A 22 15.91 2.91 -14.98
N ALA A 23 16.56 3.92 -14.39
CA ALA A 23 17.59 3.71 -13.36
C ALA A 23 16.96 3.13 -12.08
N LEU A 24 15.76 3.58 -11.70
CA LEU A 24 15.04 3.02 -10.55
C LEU A 24 14.64 1.57 -10.78
N LEU A 25 14.14 1.24 -11.97
CA LEU A 25 13.78 -0.12 -12.32
C LEU A 25 15.00 -1.05 -12.27
N LYS A 26 16.12 -0.59 -12.82
CA LYS A 26 17.37 -1.35 -12.80
C LYS A 26 17.84 -1.61 -11.36
N TYR A 27 17.81 -0.58 -10.52
CA TYR A 27 18.19 -0.69 -9.12
C TYR A 27 17.34 -1.72 -8.39
N CYS A 28 16.03 -1.67 -8.56
CA CYS A 28 15.11 -2.62 -7.91
C CYS A 28 15.29 -4.04 -8.46
N SER A 29 15.50 -4.19 -9.77
CA SER A 29 15.71 -5.48 -10.40
C SER A 29 17.00 -6.16 -9.90
N GLU A 30 18.08 -5.39 -9.75
CA GLU A 30 19.35 -5.90 -9.21
C GLU A 30 19.21 -6.38 -7.77
N LYS A 31 18.30 -5.81 -6.99
CA LYS A 31 18.01 -6.21 -5.62
C LYS A 31 16.87 -7.21 -5.51
N ASP A 32 16.32 -7.65 -6.61
CA ASP A 32 15.13 -8.51 -6.66
C ASP A 32 13.96 -7.92 -5.87
N ALA A 33 13.78 -6.61 -5.96
CA ALA A 33 12.81 -5.84 -5.19
C ALA A 33 11.66 -5.34 -6.08
N THR A 34 10.47 -5.26 -5.52
CA THR A 34 9.30 -4.67 -6.17
C THR A 34 9.34 -3.16 -6.03
N LEU A 35 9.10 -2.44 -7.12
CA LEU A 35 8.95 -0.99 -7.12
C LEU A 35 7.48 -0.62 -7.20
N ALA A 36 7.02 0.21 -6.27
CA ALA A 36 5.67 0.74 -6.30
C ALA A 36 5.71 2.26 -6.38
N LEU A 37 4.92 2.83 -7.28
CA LEU A 37 4.78 4.27 -7.45
C LEU A 37 3.33 4.67 -7.20
N VAL A 38 3.13 5.76 -6.46
CA VAL A 38 1.81 6.36 -6.30
C VAL A 38 1.55 7.28 -7.49
N TYR A 39 0.44 7.07 -8.19
CA TYR A 39 0.02 7.99 -9.25
C TYR A 39 -1.20 8.79 -8.81
N GLU A 40 -1.36 9.96 -9.42
CA GLU A 40 -2.38 10.93 -9.03
C GLU A 40 -3.34 11.23 -10.18
N LYS A 41 -4.58 11.61 -9.82
CA LYS A 41 -5.54 12.23 -10.72
C LYS A 41 -6.04 13.50 -10.04
N PHE A 42 -5.98 14.63 -10.76
CA PHE A 42 -6.43 15.93 -10.24
C PHE A 42 -5.79 16.28 -8.90
N GLY A 43 -4.51 15.93 -8.72
CA GLY A 43 -3.78 16.25 -7.50
C GLY A 43 -4.00 15.30 -6.33
N ASN A 44 -4.86 14.29 -6.47
CA ASN A 44 -5.15 13.33 -5.40
C ASN A 44 -4.60 11.94 -5.75
N PRO A 45 -4.09 11.18 -4.76
CA PRO A 45 -3.68 9.81 -5.00
C PRO A 45 -4.81 8.98 -5.61
N ALA A 46 -4.53 8.31 -6.70
CA ALA A 46 -5.52 7.54 -7.46
C ALA A 46 -5.16 6.06 -7.59
N GLY A 47 -3.96 5.66 -7.21
CA GLY A 47 -3.57 4.26 -7.27
C GLY A 47 -2.08 4.06 -7.12
N LEU A 48 -1.70 2.79 -7.21
CA LEU A 48 -0.30 2.36 -7.24
C LEU A 48 -0.01 1.72 -8.59
N ARG A 49 1.18 2.01 -9.10
CA ARG A 49 1.74 1.35 -10.27
C ARG A 49 2.86 0.46 -9.78
N VAL A 50 2.72 -0.85 -9.97
CA VAL A 50 3.59 -1.85 -9.34
C VAL A 50 4.40 -2.59 -10.38
N PHE A 51 5.72 -2.65 -10.17
CA PHE A 51 6.68 -3.35 -11.02
C PHE A 51 7.34 -4.44 -10.20
N GLU A 52 6.92 -5.69 -10.42
CA GLU A 52 7.53 -6.85 -9.79
C GLU A 52 8.72 -7.34 -10.64
N PRO A 53 9.81 -7.86 -10.00
CA PRO A 53 10.91 -8.46 -10.76
C PRO A 53 10.40 -9.63 -11.61
N HIS A 54 10.84 -9.70 -12.86
CA HIS A 54 10.54 -10.80 -13.78
C HIS A 54 9.06 -10.99 -14.11
N SER A 55 8.22 -9.99 -13.84
CA SER A 55 6.81 -10.05 -14.19
C SER A 55 6.35 -8.74 -14.84
N GLN A 56 5.12 -8.73 -15.34
CA GLN A 56 4.55 -7.52 -15.93
C GLN A 56 4.11 -6.57 -14.84
N GLU A 57 4.12 -5.26 -15.15
CA GLU A 57 3.55 -4.27 -14.25
C GLU A 57 2.04 -4.46 -14.11
N TYR A 58 1.52 -4.04 -12.98
CA TYR A 58 0.09 -3.98 -12.78
C TYR A 58 -0.31 -2.71 -12.04
N LEU A 59 -1.57 -2.33 -12.17
CA LEU A 59 -2.12 -1.15 -11.51
C LEU A 59 -3.03 -1.57 -10.36
N CYS A 60 -2.93 -0.82 -9.25
CA CYS A 60 -3.83 -0.93 -8.11
C CYS A 60 -4.62 0.39 -8.00
N PRO A 61 -5.69 0.58 -8.78
CA PRO A 61 -6.47 1.80 -8.69
C PRO A 61 -7.35 1.81 -7.45
N PHE A 62 -7.57 3.00 -6.89
CA PHE A 62 -8.53 3.20 -5.80
C PHE A 62 -9.24 4.56 -5.98
N ASN A 63 -10.38 4.72 -5.30
CA ASN A 63 -11.22 5.93 -5.41
C ASN A 63 -10.91 6.95 -4.32
N GLY A 64 -9.74 6.92 -3.77
CA GLY A 64 -9.27 7.81 -2.72
C GLY A 64 -8.57 7.06 -1.61
N ALA A 65 -7.79 7.79 -0.84
CA ALA A 65 -7.09 7.25 0.32
C ALA A 65 -6.98 8.33 1.38
N ASP A 66 -7.22 7.96 2.63
CA ASP A 66 -7.05 8.84 3.78
C ASP A 66 -5.91 8.35 4.65
N VAL A 67 -5.10 9.29 5.11
CA VAL A 67 -3.99 9.02 6.03
C VAL A 67 -4.34 9.63 7.39
N ALA A 68 -4.20 8.85 8.45
CA ALA A 68 -4.49 9.30 9.80
C ALA A 68 -3.53 10.42 10.24
N ARG A 69 -4.07 11.40 10.94
CA ARG A 69 -3.25 12.43 11.58
C ARG A 69 -2.42 11.79 12.69
N GLY A 70 -1.17 12.27 12.84
CA GLY A 70 -0.30 11.78 13.92
C GLY A 70 0.33 10.42 13.67
N ILE A 71 0.23 9.87 12.47
CA ILE A 71 0.85 8.58 12.13
C ILE A 71 2.36 8.59 12.40
N ARG A 72 3.02 9.71 12.10
CA ARG A 72 4.47 9.85 12.33
C ARG A 72 4.79 9.75 13.82
N THR A 73 4.00 10.36 14.69
CA THR A 73 4.16 10.28 16.13
C THR A 73 3.89 8.86 16.64
N LEU A 74 2.84 8.22 16.14
CA LEU A 74 2.46 6.86 16.52
C LEU A 74 3.56 5.84 16.19
N LEU A 75 4.20 5.97 15.02
CA LEU A 75 5.16 5.00 14.48
C LEU A 75 6.61 5.45 14.60
N ARG A 76 6.87 6.50 15.36
CA ARG A 76 8.18 7.14 15.43
C ARG A 76 9.29 6.25 16.01
N LYS A 77 8.97 5.41 16.99
CA LYS A 77 9.96 4.70 17.80
C LYS A 77 10.12 3.23 17.46
N ALA A 78 9.30 2.69 16.56
CA ALA A 78 9.35 1.28 16.24
C ALA A 78 9.00 1.07 14.77
N LYS A 79 9.66 0.10 14.15
CA LYS A 79 9.50 -0.21 12.75
C LYS A 79 8.51 -1.35 12.56
N VAL A 80 7.66 -1.26 11.55
CA VAL A 80 6.79 -2.36 11.16
C VAL A 80 7.63 -3.42 10.45
N GLY A 81 7.55 -4.66 10.94
CA GLY A 81 8.33 -5.76 10.41
C GLY A 81 7.60 -6.62 9.39
N ARG A 82 6.28 -6.66 9.47
CA ARG A 82 5.49 -7.44 8.50
C ARG A 82 4.06 -6.92 8.43
N VAL A 83 3.38 -7.28 7.35
CA VAL A 83 1.98 -6.99 7.12
C VAL A 83 1.22 -8.31 7.13
N VAL A 84 0.20 -8.40 7.98
CA VAL A 84 -0.71 -9.55 8.04
C VAL A 84 -2.00 -9.15 7.36
N VAL A 85 -2.42 -9.94 6.37
CA VAL A 85 -3.61 -9.67 5.59
C VAL A 85 -4.74 -10.59 6.05
N SER A 86 -5.91 -9.99 6.34
CA SER A 86 -7.10 -10.71 6.78
C SER A 86 -7.53 -11.74 5.73
N ASN A 87 -8.13 -12.86 6.19
CA ASN A 87 -8.70 -13.87 5.31
C ASN A 87 -9.99 -13.39 4.61
N ARG A 88 -10.55 -12.25 5.04
CA ARG A 88 -11.77 -11.69 4.43
C ARG A 88 -11.48 -11.29 2.99
N GLN A 89 -12.27 -11.86 2.07
CA GLN A 89 -12.08 -11.61 0.64
C GLN A 89 -12.77 -10.31 0.24
N PRO A 90 -12.06 -9.36 -0.39
CA PRO A 90 -12.69 -8.16 -0.91
C PRO A 90 -13.69 -8.49 -2.03
N SER A 91 -14.76 -7.71 -2.12
CA SER A 91 -15.78 -7.89 -3.15
C SER A 91 -15.45 -7.20 -4.47
N THR A 92 -14.68 -6.09 -4.42
CA THR A 92 -14.28 -5.38 -5.63
C THR A 92 -12.96 -5.95 -6.16
N GLU A 93 -12.83 -5.97 -7.49
CA GLU A 93 -11.61 -6.44 -8.15
C GLU A 93 -10.41 -5.59 -7.77
N ASP A 94 -10.59 -4.26 -7.75
CA ASP A 94 -9.51 -3.35 -7.42
C ASP A 94 -9.00 -3.54 -5.98
N ALA A 95 -9.89 -3.80 -5.03
CA ALA A 95 -9.50 -4.09 -3.66
C ALA A 95 -8.75 -5.43 -3.56
N GLN A 96 -9.11 -6.41 -4.36
CA GLN A 96 -8.39 -7.69 -4.43
C GLN A 96 -6.97 -7.49 -4.94
N ILE A 97 -6.77 -6.62 -5.93
CA ILE A 97 -5.45 -6.28 -6.45
C ILE A 97 -4.60 -5.59 -5.37
N LEU A 98 -5.18 -4.65 -4.63
CA LEU A 98 -4.48 -3.99 -3.54
C LEU A 98 -4.10 -4.98 -2.42
N LYS A 99 -4.98 -5.90 -2.09
CA LYS A 99 -4.69 -6.97 -1.13
C LYS A 99 -3.51 -7.82 -1.60
N ARG A 100 -3.47 -8.15 -2.87
CA ARG A 100 -2.34 -8.88 -3.47
C ARG A 100 -1.02 -8.13 -3.28
N PHE A 101 -1.04 -6.82 -3.51
CA PHE A 101 0.15 -5.99 -3.31
C PHE A 101 0.64 -6.07 -1.86
N PHE A 102 -0.24 -5.91 -0.87
CA PHE A 102 0.15 -5.98 0.54
C PHE A 102 0.63 -7.38 0.94
N THR A 103 0.05 -8.43 0.36
CA THR A 103 0.49 -9.81 0.62
C THR A 103 1.92 -10.05 0.11
N SER A 104 2.33 -9.33 -0.94
CA SER A 104 3.66 -9.50 -1.55
C SER A 104 4.78 -8.77 -0.81
N LEU A 105 4.47 -7.94 0.19
CA LEU A 105 5.48 -7.17 0.89
C LEU A 105 6.43 -8.07 1.68
N PRO A 106 7.73 -7.72 1.73
CA PRO A 106 8.71 -8.53 2.44
C PRO A 106 8.57 -8.42 3.95
N VAL A 107 9.20 -9.34 4.67
CA VAL A 107 9.33 -9.29 6.12
C VAL A 107 10.66 -8.63 6.45
N GLU A 108 10.62 -7.66 7.37
CA GLU A 108 11.82 -7.05 7.94
C GLU A 108 12.03 -7.62 9.35
N PRO A 109 13.02 -8.52 9.54
CA PRO A 109 13.17 -9.22 10.82
C PRO A 109 13.45 -8.31 12.02
N SER A 110 14.03 -7.13 11.79
CA SER A 110 14.31 -6.17 12.88
C SER A 110 13.09 -5.37 13.30
N GLY A 111 11.99 -5.44 12.55
CA GLY A 111 10.77 -4.69 12.87
C GLY A 111 9.98 -5.35 13.98
N GLN A 112 9.59 -4.56 14.97
CA GLN A 112 8.90 -5.04 16.17
C GLN A 112 7.37 -4.96 16.05
N LEU A 113 6.87 -4.15 15.13
CA LEU A 113 5.44 -3.93 14.96
C LEU A 113 4.87 -4.78 13.83
N ILE A 114 3.59 -5.07 13.93
CA ILE A 114 2.85 -5.77 12.89
C ILE A 114 1.75 -4.83 12.39
N ALA A 115 1.68 -4.68 11.06
CA ALA A 115 0.57 -4.00 10.43
C ALA A 115 -0.49 -5.01 10.00
N TYR A 116 -1.74 -4.61 10.04
CA TYR A 116 -2.86 -5.47 9.66
C TYR A 116 -3.64 -4.82 8.52
N ILE A 117 -3.94 -5.62 7.51
CA ILE A 117 -4.83 -5.24 6.42
C ILE A 117 -6.16 -5.94 6.63
N ASP A 118 -7.22 -5.18 6.69
CA ASP A 118 -8.58 -5.71 6.74
C ASP A 118 -9.47 -4.98 5.76
N THR A 119 -10.56 -5.63 5.39
CA THR A 119 -11.52 -5.13 4.42
C THR A 119 -12.89 -5.08 5.07
N GLN A 120 -13.60 -3.97 4.91
CA GLN A 120 -15.00 -3.88 5.32
C GLN A 120 -15.82 -3.24 4.22
N GLN A 121 -17.06 -3.63 4.13
CA GLN A 121 -18.02 -3.03 3.21
C GLN A 121 -18.92 -2.09 4.00
N LYS A 122 -19.08 -0.88 3.50
CA LYS A 122 -19.89 0.14 4.16
C LYS A 122 -20.71 0.87 3.11
N GLU A 123 -22.03 0.66 3.12
CA GLU A 123 -22.96 1.24 2.17
C GLU A 123 -22.58 0.88 0.72
N ASP A 124 -22.18 1.87 -0.08
CA ASP A 124 -21.87 1.72 -1.50
C ASP A 124 -20.37 1.64 -1.78
N ARG A 125 -19.56 1.45 -0.75
CA ARG A 125 -18.11 1.40 -0.91
C ARG A 125 -17.47 0.29 -0.06
N GLU A 126 -16.32 -0.13 -0.51
CA GLU A 126 -15.46 -1.05 0.22
C GLU A 126 -14.26 -0.27 0.73
N ILE A 127 -13.84 -0.56 1.95
CA ILE A 127 -12.71 0.10 2.59
C ILE A 127 -11.67 -0.95 2.94
N VAL A 128 -10.44 -0.74 2.45
CA VAL A 128 -9.28 -1.54 2.85
C VAL A 128 -8.46 -0.69 3.81
N SER A 129 -8.31 -1.16 5.04
CA SER A 129 -7.64 -0.42 6.11
C SER A 129 -6.30 -1.06 6.47
N LEU A 130 -5.29 -0.22 6.59
CA LEU A 130 -3.97 -0.58 7.10
C LEU A 130 -3.86 -0.05 8.53
N SER A 131 -3.76 -0.94 9.51
CA SER A 131 -3.76 -0.59 10.93
C SER A 131 -2.51 -1.05 11.63
N VAL A 132 -2.02 -0.25 12.57
CA VAL A 132 -0.89 -0.60 13.44
C VAL A 132 -1.26 -0.18 14.86
N LYS A 133 -0.99 -1.02 15.84
CA LYS A 133 -1.33 -0.75 17.25
C LYS A 133 -2.82 -0.42 17.47
N GLY A 134 -3.70 -1.05 16.69
CA GLY A 134 -5.14 -0.80 16.80
C GLY A 134 -5.62 0.52 16.20
N VAL A 135 -4.75 1.26 15.52
CA VAL A 135 -5.09 2.53 14.88
C VAL A 135 -5.08 2.36 13.38
N GLU A 136 -6.16 2.78 12.72
CA GLU A 136 -6.23 2.82 11.26
C GLU A 136 -5.31 3.93 10.74
N CYS A 137 -4.20 3.53 10.10
CA CYS A 137 -3.20 4.47 9.60
C CYS A 137 -3.53 4.97 8.21
N VAL A 138 -4.01 4.09 7.34
CA VAL A 138 -4.39 4.43 5.97
C VAL A 138 -5.67 3.68 5.63
N ASN A 139 -6.61 4.37 5.03
CA ASN A 139 -7.84 3.78 4.48
C ASN A 139 -7.87 4.01 2.97
N PHE A 140 -8.10 2.94 2.21
CA PHE A 140 -8.27 2.99 0.77
C PHE A 140 -9.74 2.74 0.44
N TYR A 141 -10.31 3.55 -0.43
CA TYR A 141 -11.73 3.50 -0.76
C TYR A 141 -11.95 2.95 -2.17
N PHE A 142 -12.94 2.08 -2.30
CA PHE A 142 -13.31 1.46 -3.57
C PHE A 142 -14.81 1.59 -3.74
N ARG A 143 -15.24 2.18 -4.85
CA ARG A 143 -16.64 2.31 -5.16
C ARG A 143 -17.20 0.96 -5.62
N ILE A 144 -18.29 0.53 -4.99
CA ILE A 144 -18.99 -0.67 -5.41
C ILE A 144 -19.96 -0.29 -6.52
N LYS A 145 -19.80 -0.92 -7.69
CA LYS A 145 -20.71 -0.65 -8.80
C LYS A 145 -22.07 -1.30 -8.49
N PRO A 146 -23.18 -0.56 -8.63
CA PRO A 146 -24.48 -1.14 -8.39
C PRO A 146 -24.73 -2.29 -9.38
N LYS A 147 -25.33 -3.38 -8.88
CA LYS A 147 -25.77 -4.47 -9.74
C LYS A 147 -26.94 -3.98 -10.59
N ARG A 148 -26.86 -4.17 -11.87
CA ARG A 148 -27.96 -3.90 -12.78
C ARG A 148 -28.89 -5.11 -12.85
#